data_84c760afd7fa6f533be79ba9215155cb
#
_entry.id   84c760afd7fa6f533be79ba9215155cb
#
_cell.length_a   1.000
_cell.length_b   1.000
_cell.length_c   1.000
_cell.angle_alpha   90.00
_cell.angle_beta   90.00
_cell.angle_gamma   90.00
#
_symmetry.space_group_name_H-M   'P 1'
#
loop_
_entity.id
_entity.type
_entity.pdbx_description
1 polymer ?
#
loop_
_entity_poly.entity_id
_entity_poly.type
_entity_poly.pdbx_seq_one_letter_code
_entity_poly.pdbx_strand_id
1 'polypeptide(L)'
;MSQNTSLVQENYKDYTSQVNVKKTVQILLNYVPPEDLAHLQSIVLTNTAALSRKRKRQRRSSGAPLSRVLGRCYQRWKGQPAYIELYVDNILEDVSWYDLRLPMFRNWMFAKILYHEIGHHVQVISNAKLVKEEVFAEKYAARLKKRFSRQRYGYLRRFLLPLIKVCLGFIRIIKLVKKRLVRKK
;
A
#
# COMPACT_ATOMS: atom_id res chain seq x y z
N MET A 1 -10.07 -20.26 -5.11
CA MET A 1 -10.10 -18.85 -4.67
C MET A 1 -10.16 -18.65 -3.12
N SER A 2 -9.93 -19.67 -2.30
CA SER A 2 -10.27 -19.63 -0.85
C SER A 2 -9.08 -19.54 0.13
N GLN A 3 -7.82 -19.52 -0.32
CA GLN A 3 -6.67 -19.59 0.61
C GLN A 3 -6.28 -18.24 1.26
N ASN A 4 -6.60 -17.12 0.64
CA ASN A 4 -6.16 -15.80 1.13
C ASN A 4 -6.99 -15.26 2.32
N THR A 5 -8.14 -15.86 2.63
CA THR A 5 -9.03 -15.37 3.69
C THR A 5 -8.48 -15.66 5.09
N SER A 6 -7.73 -16.75 5.25
CA SER A 6 -7.10 -17.14 6.52
C SER A 6 -5.80 -16.39 6.82
N LEU A 7 -5.14 -15.83 5.78
CA LEU A 7 -3.85 -15.16 5.94
C LEU A 7 -3.98 -13.80 6.65
N VAL A 8 -5.12 -13.10 6.54
CA VAL A 8 -5.31 -11.76 7.11
C VAL A 8 -6.05 -11.84 8.45
N GLN A 9 -5.39 -11.40 9.50
CA GLN A 9 -5.90 -11.37 10.87
C GLN A 9 -6.04 -9.94 11.37
N GLU A 10 -7.07 -9.65 12.15
CA GLU A 10 -7.25 -8.35 12.81
C GLU A 10 -6.96 -8.49 14.30
N ASN A 11 -6.06 -7.64 14.79
CA ASN A 11 -5.66 -7.60 16.21
C ASN A 11 -5.55 -6.13 16.64
N TYR A 12 -6.71 -5.48 16.80
CA TYR A 12 -6.79 -4.11 17.27
C TYR A 12 -7.00 -4.07 18.79
N LYS A 13 -6.44 -3.05 19.41
CA LYS A 13 -6.68 -2.72 20.82
C LYS A 13 -7.27 -1.32 20.90
N ASP A 14 -8.46 -1.22 21.47
CA ASP A 14 -9.16 0.06 21.68
C ASP A 14 -9.23 0.93 20.40
N TYR A 15 -9.40 0.28 19.23
CA TYR A 15 -9.41 0.92 17.92
C TYR A 15 -10.41 0.27 16.97
N THR A 16 -11.18 1.10 16.29
CA THR A 16 -12.08 0.67 15.21
C THR A 16 -11.73 1.43 13.94
N SER A 17 -11.37 0.70 12.89
CA SER A 17 -11.05 1.32 11.60
C SER A 17 -12.31 1.87 10.92
N GLN A 18 -12.22 3.07 10.37
CA GLN A 18 -13.30 3.73 9.60
C GLN A 18 -13.61 3.01 8.28
N VAL A 19 -12.75 2.12 7.83
CA VAL A 19 -12.87 1.38 6.57
C VAL A 19 -12.57 -0.09 6.78
N ASN A 20 -13.14 -0.95 5.94
CA ASN A 20 -12.84 -2.39 5.98
C ASN A 20 -11.45 -2.66 5.39
N VAL A 21 -10.42 -2.55 6.26
CA VAL A 21 -9.02 -2.76 5.89
C VAL A 21 -8.75 -4.20 5.51
N LYS A 22 -9.35 -5.16 6.22
CA LYS A 22 -9.22 -6.59 5.93
C LYS A 22 -9.60 -6.91 4.49
N LYS A 23 -10.77 -6.43 4.05
CA LYS A 23 -11.22 -6.58 2.65
C LYS A 23 -10.26 -5.90 1.66
N THR A 24 -9.72 -4.73 2.03
CA THR A 24 -8.74 -4.02 1.19
C THR A 24 -7.47 -4.85 1.00
N VAL A 25 -6.90 -5.37 2.08
CA VAL A 25 -5.69 -6.22 2.04
C VAL A 25 -5.94 -7.52 1.29
N GLN A 26 -7.08 -8.18 1.49
CA GLN A 26 -7.46 -9.37 0.75
C GLN A 26 -7.53 -9.12 -0.77
N ILE A 27 -8.12 -7.99 -1.19
CA ILE A 27 -8.14 -7.59 -2.61
C ILE A 27 -6.71 -7.45 -3.15
N LEU A 28 -5.81 -6.83 -2.41
CA LEU A 28 -4.43 -6.60 -2.82
C LEU A 28 -3.64 -7.92 -2.93
N LEU A 29 -3.87 -8.86 -2.03
CA LEU A 29 -3.21 -10.17 -2.04
C LEU A 29 -3.54 -11.01 -3.29
N ASN A 30 -4.68 -10.80 -3.92
CA ASN A 30 -5.03 -11.48 -5.18
C ASN A 30 -4.09 -11.13 -6.35
N TYR A 31 -3.28 -10.09 -6.20
CA TYR A 31 -2.30 -9.65 -7.22
C TYR A 31 -0.86 -10.05 -6.89
N VAL A 32 -0.64 -10.63 -5.71
CA VAL A 32 0.66 -11.15 -5.29
C VAL A 32 0.79 -12.58 -5.82
N PRO A 33 1.93 -12.95 -6.42
CA PRO A 33 2.20 -14.33 -6.80
C PRO A 33 2.12 -15.25 -5.58
N PRO A 34 1.49 -16.44 -5.67
CA PRO A 34 1.38 -17.37 -4.54
C PRO A 34 2.74 -17.79 -3.96
N GLU A 35 3.75 -17.95 -4.81
CA GLU A 35 5.14 -18.27 -4.45
C GLU A 35 5.76 -17.19 -3.55
N ASP A 36 5.40 -15.92 -3.74
CA ASP A 36 5.90 -14.79 -2.95
C ASP A 36 5.25 -14.73 -1.56
N LEU A 37 4.17 -15.46 -1.33
CA LEU A 37 3.52 -15.62 -0.03
C LEU A 37 3.92 -16.94 0.67
N ALA A 38 4.81 -17.73 0.05
CA ALA A 38 5.30 -18.97 0.65
C ALA A 38 5.97 -18.69 2.00
N HIS A 39 5.70 -19.54 2.99
CA HIS A 39 6.22 -19.42 4.36
C HIS A 39 5.77 -18.18 5.15
N LEU A 40 4.88 -17.34 4.61
CA LEU A 40 4.23 -16.27 5.35
C LEU A 40 3.01 -16.83 6.09
N GLN A 41 3.03 -16.79 7.42
CA GLN A 41 1.94 -17.34 8.23
C GLN A 41 0.73 -16.43 8.26
N SER A 42 0.95 -15.12 8.42
CA SER A 42 -0.14 -14.17 8.57
C SER A 42 0.26 -12.72 8.23
N ILE A 43 -0.75 -11.93 7.89
CA ILE A 43 -0.69 -10.49 7.82
C ILE A 43 -1.62 -9.95 8.89
N VAL A 44 -1.04 -9.35 9.92
CA VAL A 44 -1.75 -8.86 11.11
C VAL A 44 -2.04 -7.38 10.94
N LEU A 45 -3.32 -7.04 10.89
CA LEU A 45 -3.79 -5.66 10.94
C LEU A 45 -3.88 -5.28 12.42
N THR A 46 -3.08 -4.31 12.83
CA THR A 46 -2.96 -3.91 14.23
C THR A 46 -2.93 -2.38 14.35
N ASN A 47 -2.84 -1.87 15.57
CA ASN A 47 -2.66 -0.46 15.86
C ASN A 47 -1.59 -0.24 16.92
N THR A 48 -1.11 0.99 17.05
CA THR A 48 -0.03 1.34 17.99
C THR A 48 -0.40 1.11 19.44
N ALA A 49 -1.69 1.16 19.81
CA ALA A 49 -2.16 0.86 21.16
C ALA A 49 -1.93 -0.62 21.54
N ALA A 50 -1.97 -1.53 20.57
CA ALA A 50 -1.69 -2.95 20.77
C ALA A 50 -0.22 -3.25 21.07
N LEU A 51 0.70 -2.30 20.78
CA LEU A 51 2.12 -2.47 21.08
C LEU A 51 2.38 -2.40 22.58
N SER A 52 3.17 -3.35 23.10
CA SER A 52 3.68 -3.27 24.48
C SER A 52 4.56 -2.03 24.66
N ARG A 53 4.68 -1.54 25.92
CA ARG A 53 5.55 -0.39 26.26
C ARG A 53 7.00 -0.60 25.77
N LYS A 54 7.53 -1.81 25.89
CA LYS A 54 8.87 -2.19 25.42
C LYS A 54 8.98 -2.06 23.90
N ARG A 55 7.99 -2.55 23.15
CA ARG A 55 7.95 -2.45 21.68
C ARG A 55 7.79 -1.02 21.19
N LYS A 56 7.01 -0.17 21.85
CA LYS A 56 6.84 1.25 21.49
C LYS A 56 8.16 2.02 21.54
N ARG A 57 9.09 1.66 22.44
CA ARG A 57 10.42 2.28 22.57
C ARG A 57 11.45 1.72 21.59
N GLN A 58 11.20 0.59 20.97
CA GLN A 58 12.10 0.03 19.96
C GLN A 58 12.17 0.96 18.74
N ARG A 59 13.36 1.07 18.16
CA ARG A 59 13.60 1.81 16.92
C ARG A 59 13.93 0.83 15.80
N ARG A 60 13.58 1.18 14.58
CA ARG A 60 14.09 0.51 13.37
C ARG A 60 15.58 0.79 13.22
N SER A 61 16.25 0.03 12.35
CA SER A 61 17.61 0.33 11.88
C SER A 61 17.72 1.75 11.29
N SER A 62 16.64 2.28 10.73
CA SER A 62 16.51 3.65 10.24
C SER A 62 16.39 4.72 11.35
N GLY A 63 16.36 4.33 12.62
CA GLY A 63 16.19 5.23 13.78
C GLY A 63 14.75 5.64 14.09
N ALA A 64 13.77 5.35 13.22
CA ALA A 64 12.37 5.69 13.47
C ALA A 64 11.75 4.84 14.60
N PRO A 65 10.96 5.45 15.53
CA PRO A 65 10.28 4.69 16.56
C PRO A 65 9.19 3.81 15.96
N LEU A 66 8.96 2.61 16.54
CA LEU A 66 7.92 1.69 16.08
C LEU A 66 6.50 2.30 16.11
N SER A 67 6.26 3.27 16.99
CA SER A 67 4.99 4.00 17.06
C SER A 67 4.67 4.84 15.82
N ARG A 68 5.62 5.07 14.91
CA ARG A 68 5.44 5.81 13.65
C ARG A 68 5.62 4.95 12.41
N VAL A 69 5.76 3.65 12.58
CA VAL A 69 5.95 2.72 11.47
C VAL A 69 4.60 2.35 10.86
N LEU A 70 4.52 2.30 9.54
CA LEU A 70 3.29 1.95 8.81
C LEU A 70 3.12 0.44 8.64
N GLY A 71 4.23 -0.29 8.49
CA GLY A 71 4.26 -1.73 8.37
C GLY A 71 5.58 -2.30 8.85
N ARG A 72 5.61 -3.60 9.10
CA ARG A 72 6.83 -4.33 9.46
C ARG A 72 6.73 -5.80 9.09
N CYS A 73 7.72 -6.28 8.37
CA CYS A 73 7.93 -7.69 8.11
C CYS A 73 8.80 -8.32 9.22
N TYR A 74 8.31 -9.40 9.81
CA TYR A 74 9.06 -10.25 10.74
C TYR A 74 9.46 -11.52 10.04
N GLN A 75 10.77 -11.71 9.93
CA GLN A 75 11.34 -12.89 9.30
C GLN A 75 11.21 -14.11 10.21
N ARG A 76 11.27 -15.31 9.61
CA ARG A 76 11.32 -16.57 10.35
C ARG A 76 12.54 -16.59 11.28
N TRP A 77 12.30 -16.80 12.58
CA TRP A 77 13.37 -16.83 13.58
C TRP A 77 13.10 -17.86 14.66
N LYS A 78 14.07 -18.73 14.96
CA LYS A 78 13.98 -19.73 16.06
C LYS A 78 12.69 -20.52 16.07
N GLY A 79 12.23 -20.99 14.91
CA GLY A 79 10.99 -21.79 14.80
C GLY A 79 9.71 -20.97 14.72
N GLN A 80 9.75 -19.67 14.94
CA GLN A 80 8.59 -18.80 14.70
C GLN A 80 8.47 -18.51 13.21
N PRO A 81 7.26 -18.62 12.63
CA PRO A 81 7.03 -18.33 11.23
C PRO A 81 7.14 -16.84 10.92
N ALA A 82 7.35 -16.52 9.63
CA ALA A 82 7.33 -15.14 9.17
C ALA A 82 5.90 -14.57 9.21
N TYR A 83 5.77 -13.30 9.58
CA TYR A 83 4.51 -12.57 9.52
C TYR A 83 4.73 -11.07 9.26
N ILE A 84 3.69 -10.40 8.77
CA ILE A 84 3.71 -8.96 8.50
C ILE A 84 2.72 -8.27 9.45
N GLU A 85 3.12 -7.17 10.08
CA GLU A 85 2.23 -6.27 10.81
C GLU A 85 1.99 -5.00 9.99
N LEU A 86 0.72 -4.56 9.91
CA LEU A 86 0.33 -3.28 9.35
C LEU A 86 -0.34 -2.44 10.45
N TYR A 87 0.21 -1.25 10.72
CA TYR A 87 -0.29 -0.35 11.76
C TYR A 87 -1.34 0.58 11.15
N VAL A 88 -2.59 0.14 11.25
CA VAL A 88 -3.72 0.75 10.54
C VAL A 88 -4.00 2.18 11.00
N ASP A 89 -3.85 2.47 12.29
CA ASP A 89 -3.96 3.81 12.85
C ASP A 89 -2.96 4.78 12.21
N ASN A 90 -1.68 4.42 12.16
CA ASN A 90 -0.65 5.25 11.51
C ASN A 90 -0.86 5.41 10.01
N ILE A 91 -1.35 4.36 9.33
CA ILE A 91 -1.63 4.42 7.89
C ILE A 91 -2.76 5.38 7.59
N LEU A 92 -3.73 5.50 8.49
CA LEU A 92 -4.92 6.33 8.30
C LEU A 92 -4.84 7.72 8.95
N GLU A 93 -3.80 7.99 9.78
CA GLU A 93 -3.66 9.20 10.59
C GLU A 93 -3.75 10.50 9.75
N ASP A 94 -3.02 10.55 8.64
CA ASP A 94 -2.93 11.75 7.79
C ASP A 94 -3.85 11.71 6.57
N VAL A 95 -4.80 10.76 6.51
CA VAL A 95 -5.64 10.57 5.33
C VAL A 95 -7.01 11.20 5.54
N SER A 96 -7.39 12.09 4.62
CA SER A 96 -8.75 12.65 4.62
C SER A 96 -9.80 11.54 4.49
N TRP A 97 -10.87 11.64 5.26
CA TRP A 97 -11.97 10.67 5.19
C TRP A 97 -12.62 10.60 3.79
N TYR A 98 -12.59 11.68 3.02
CA TYR A 98 -13.04 11.71 1.62
C TYR A 98 -12.21 10.80 0.74
N ASP A 99 -10.87 10.81 0.92
CA ASP A 99 -9.94 9.96 0.19
C ASP A 99 -10.14 8.50 0.55
N LEU A 100 -10.47 8.20 1.81
CA LEU A 100 -10.76 6.85 2.28
C LEU A 100 -12.04 6.25 1.67
N ARG A 101 -13.01 7.09 1.31
CA ARG A 101 -14.22 6.65 0.59
C ARG A 101 -13.94 6.23 -0.85
N LEU A 102 -12.88 6.74 -1.47
CA LEU A 102 -12.47 6.36 -2.80
C LEU A 102 -11.71 5.02 -2.76
N PRO A 103 -12.32 3.90 -3.23
CA PRO A 103 -11.69 2.59 -3.14
C PRO A 103 -10.34 2.52 -3.86
N MET A 104 -10.18 3.29 -4.94
CA MET A 104 -8.93 3.36 -5.69
C MET A 104 -7.80 3.96 -4.85
N PHE A 105 -8.04 5.08 -4.19
CA PHE A 105 -7.04 5.77 -3.36
C PHE A 105 -6.65 4.92 -2.14
N ARG A 106 -7.65 4.41 -1.43
CA ARG A 106 -7.45 3.50 -0.30
C ARG A 106 -6.62 2.27 -0.69
N ASN A 107 -7.00 1.59 -1.75
CA ASN A 107 -6.27 0.41 -2.22
C ASN A 107 -4.84 0.76 -2.62
N TRP A 108 -4.61 1.91 -3.26
CA TRP A 108 -3.29 2.33 -3.70
C TRP A 108 -2.36 2.66 -2.52
N MET A 109 -2.90 3.27 -1.47
CA MET A 109 -2.19 3.59 -0.24
C MET A 109 -1.76 2.31 0.50
N PHE A 110 -2.70 1.40 0.75
CA PHE A 110 -2.37 0.12 1.38
C PHE A 110 -1.44 -0.74 0.51
N ALA A 111 -1.59 -0.71 -0.82
CA ALA A 111 -0.72 -1.42 -1.75
C ALA A 111 0.76 -0.98 -1.63
N LYS A 112 1.00 0.32 -1.43
CA LYS A 112 2.37 0.84 -1.25
C LYS A 112 3.05 0.18 -0.06
N ILE A 113 2.36 0.08 1.06
CA ILE A 113 2.92 -0.41 2.32
C ILE A 113 2.97 -1.96 2.32
N LEU A 114 1.86 -2.61 2.01
CA LEU A 114 1.78 -4.06 1.99
C LEU A 114 2.80 -4.70 1.04
N TYR A 115 2.92 -4.19 -0.18
CA TYR A 115 3.85 -4.75 -1.16
C TYR A 115 5.31 -4.47 -0.82
N HIS A 116 5.59 -3.39 -0.08
CA HIS A 116 6.93 -3.11 0.45
C HIS A 116 7.31 -4.16 1.50
N GLU A 117 6.42 -4.43 2.46
CA GLU A 117 6.67 -5.43 3.49
C GLU A 117 6.75 -6.87 2.92
N ILE A 118 5.93 -7.19 1.90
CA ILE A 118 6.06 -8.45 1.16
C ILE A 118 7.41 -8.49 0.42
N GLY A 119 7.90 -7.36 -0.09
CA GLY A 119 9.21 -7.26 -0.72
C GLY A 119 10.36 -7.68 0.21
N HIS A 120 10.31 -7.26 1.47
CA HIS A 120 11.27 -7.72 2.50
C HIS A 120 11.16 -9.24 2.72
N HIS A 121 9.95 -9.79 2.79
CA HIS A 121 9.75 -11.22 2.91
C HIS A 121 10.34 -12.00 1.71
N VAL A 122 10.01 -11.56 0.49
CA VAL A 122 10.49 -12.19 -0.76
C VAL A 122 12.00 -12.15 -0.88
N GLN A 123 12.64 -11.06 -0.46
CA GLN A 123 14.09 -10.96 -0.48
C GLN A 123 14.77 -12.05 0.35
N VAL A 124 14.20 -12.37 1.52
CA VAL A 124 14.74 -13.39 2.40
C VAL A 124 14.53 -14.79 1.83
N ILE A 125 13.32 -15.11 1.35
CA ILE A 125 13.02 -16.43 0.79
C ILE A 125 13.77 -16.70 -0.53
N SER A 126 14.05 -15.66 -1.33
CA SER A 126 14.79 -15.76 -2.59
C SER A 126 16.32 -15.70 -2.42
N ASN A 127 16.83 -15.57 -1.17
CA ASN A 127 18.25 -15.41 -0.89
C ASN A 127 18.95 -14.25 -1.65
N ALA A 128 18.20 -13.20 -2.00
CA ALA A 128 18.69 -12.06 -2.78
C ALA A 128 19.57 -11.13 -1.95
N LYS A 129 20.64 -11.64 -1.33
CA LYS A 129 21.54 -10.91 -0.40
C LYS A 129 22.39 -9.81 -1.06
N LEU A 130 22.51 -9.82 -2.39
CA LEU A 130 23.37 -8.90 -3.14
C LEU A 130 22.80 -7.47 -3.28
N VAL A 131 21.52 -7.27 -2.99
CA VAL A 131 20.85 -5.97 -3.13
C VAL A 131 20.50 -5.45 -1.73
N LYS A 132 20.70 -4.14 -1.50
CA LYS A 132 20.25 -3.48 -0.26
C LYS A 132 18.76 -3.75 -0.04
N GLU A 133 18.39 -4.17 1.16
CA GLU A 133 17.03 -4.63 1.50
C GLU A 133 15.94 -3.64 1.11
N GLU A 134 16.12 -2.36 1.43
CA GLU A 134 15.15 -1.31 1.11
C GLU A 134 14.97 -1.12 -0.41
N VAL A 135 16.08 -1.16 -1.18
CA VAL A 135 16.03 -1.00 -2.63
C VAL A 135 15.30 -2.16 -3.29
N PHE A 136 15.49 -3.39 -2.79
CA PHE A 136 14.77 -4.55 -3.29
C PHE A 136 13.27 -4.42 -2.98
N ALA A 137 12.91 -4.12 -1.73
CA ALA A 137 11.52 -3.98 -1.29
C ALA A 137 10.80 -2.89 -2.07
N GLU A 138 11.43 -1.73 -2.32
CA GLU A 138 10.85 -0.65 -3.12
C GLU A 138 10.62 -1.06 -4.58
N LYS A 139 11.60 -1.71 -5.23
CA LYS A 139 11.46 -2.20 -6.62
C LYS A 139 10.36 -3.24 -6.74
N TYR A 140 10.30 -4.16 -5.77
CA TYR A 140 9.24 -5.17 -5.69
C TYR A 140 7.86 -4.52 -5.55
N ALA A 141 7.71 -3.60 -4.58
CA ALA A 141 6.46 -2.88 -4.35
C ALA A 141 6.02 -2.08 -5.59
N ALA A 142 6.95 -1.40 -6.27
CA ALA A 142 6.66 -0.66 -7.49
C ALA A 142 6.16 -1.57 -8.62
N ARG A 143 6.76 -2.76 -8.80
CA ARG A 143 6.35 -3.76 -9.79
C ARG A 143 4.94 -4.28 -9.52
N LEU A 144 4.65 -4.70 -8.28
CA LEU A 144 3.32 -5.19 -7.91
C LEU A 144 2.25 -4.09 -7.96
N LYS A 145 2.56 -2.89 -7.50
CA LYS A 145 1.65 -1.74 -7.58
C LYS A 145 1.29 -1.42 -9.03
N LYS A 146 2.26 -1.48 -9.95
CA LYS A 146 2.03 -1.30 -11.39
C LYS A 146 1.14 -2.41 -11.96
N ARG A 147 1.38 -3.68 -11.59
CA ARG A 147 0.54 -4.84 -11.98
C ARG A 147 -0.89 -4.65 -11.48
N PHE A 148 -1.07 -4.39 -10.19
CA PHE A 148 -2.35 -4.11 -9.56
C PHE A 148 -3.12 -2.97 -10.25
N SER A 149 -2.46 -1.81 -10.43
CA SER A 149 -3.07 -0.64 -11.05
C SER A 149 -3.50 -0.91 -12.50
N ARG A 150 -2.72 -1.67 -13.27
CA ARG A 150 -3.06 -2.03 -14.65
C ARG A 150 -4.25 -2.99 -14.71
N GLN A 151 -4.26 -4.02 -13.86
CA GLN A 151 -5.30 -5.04 -13.88
C GLN A 151 -6.61 -4.53 -13.27
N ARG A 152 -6.54 -3.76 -12.17
CA ARG A 152 -7.73 -3.30 -11.45
C ARG A 152 -8.33 -2.03 -12.04
N TYR A 153 -7.48 -1.09 -12.48
CA TYR A 153 -7.88 0.25 -12.91
C TYR A 153 -7.48 0.59 -14.36
N GLY A 154 -7.01 -0.40 -15.14
CA GLY A 154 -6.60 -0.20 -16.53
C GLY A 154 -7.70 0.34 -17.43
N TYR A 155 -8.96 -0.02 -17.14
CA TYR A 155 -10.14 0.51 -17.83
C TYR A 155 -10.33 2.01 -17.61
N LEU A 156 -10.05 2.54 -16.38
CA LEU A 156 -10.15 3.96 -16.10
C LEU A 156 -9.16 4.75 -16.96
N ARG A 157 -7.94 4.23 -17.15
CA ARG A 157 -6.96 4.85 -18.04
C ARG A 157 -7.48 4.92 -19.48
N ARG A 158 -8.17 3.88 -19.96
CA ARG A 158 -8.70 3.80 -21.32
C ARG A 158 -9.81 4.83 -21.57
N PHE A 159 -10.62 5.12 -20.54
CA PHE A 159 -11.74 6.06 -20.65
C PHE A 159 -11.40 7.48 -20.19
N LEU A 160 -10.63 7.62 -19.09
CA LEU A 160 -10.32 8.94 -18.53
C LEU A 160 -9.26 9.71 -19.32
N LEU A 161 -8.26 9.04 -19.90
CA LEU A 161 -7.21 9.75 -20.64
C LEU A 161 -7.75 10.48 -21.89
N PRO A 162 -8.64 9.90 -22.73
CA PRO A 162 -9.27 10.65 -23.82
C PRO A 162 -10.08 11.84 -23.29
N LEU A 163 -10.86 11.65 -22.23
CA LEU A 163 -11.65 12.72 -21.63
C LEU A 163 -10.80 13.87 -21.12
N ILE A 164 -9.71 13.58 -20.42
CA ILE A 164 -8.75 14.59 -19.95
C ILE A 164 -8.13 15.34 -21.13
N LYS A 165 -7.74 14.64 -22.21
CA LYS A 165 -7.20 15.28 -23.40
C LYS A 165 -8.21 16.23 -24.06
N VAL A 166 -9.47 15.85 -24.13
CA VAL A 166 -10.56 16.71 -24.63
C VAL A 166 -10.71 17.94 -23.74
N CYS A 167 -10.82 17.76 -22.41
CA CYS A 167 -10.93 18.89 -21.47
C CYS A 167 -9.74 19.85 -21.57
N LEU A 168 -8.51 19.34 -21.66
CA LEU A 168 -7.31 20.16 -21.84
C LEU A 168 -7.31 20.90 -23.21
N GLY A 169 -7.84 20.26 -24.25
CA GLY A 169 -8.07 20.89 -25.56
C GLY A 169 -9.01 22.08 -25.46
N PHE A 170 -10.15 21.91 -24.79
CA PHE A 170 -11.10 23.01 -24.56
C PHE A 170 -10.48 24.17 -23.78
N ILE A 171 -9.73 23.91 -22.72
CA ILE A 171 -9.04 24.93 -21.94
C ILE A 171 -8.05 25.71 -22.81
N ARG A 172 -7.33 25.03 -23.72
CA ARG A 172 -6.42 25.71 -24.69
C ARG A 172 -7.18 26.61 -25.63
N ILE A 173 -8.30 26.16 -26.19
CA ILE A 173 -9.14 26.95 -27.10
C ILE A 173 -9.68 28.20 -26.38
N ILE A 174 -10.21 28.07 -25.17
CA ILE A 174 -10.69 29.20 -24.37
C ILE A 174 -9.56 30.23 -24.13
N LYS A 175 -8.35 29.76 -23.78
CA LYS A 175 -7.19 30.67 -23.59
C LYS A 175 -6.80 31.41 -24.89
N LEU A 176 -6.86 30.74 -26.03
CA LEU A 176 -6.58 31.35 -27.34
C LEU A 176 -7.61 32.40 -27.74
N VAL A 177 -8.89 32.09 -27.53
CA VAL A 177 -10.00 33.04 -27.79
C VAL A 177 -9.87 34.27 -26.90
N LYS A 178 -9.61 34.10 -25.62
CA LYS A 178 -9.41 35.19 -24.66
C LYS A 178 -8.22 36.09 -25.08
N LYS A 179 -7.11 35.48 -25.52
CA LYS A 179 -5.92 36.22 -25.99
C LYS A 179 -6.20 37.04 -27.29
N ARG A 180 -7.06 36.51 -28.20
CA ARG A 180 -7.46 37.24 -29.42
C ARG A 180 -8.38 38.44 -29.12
N LEU A 181 -9.31 38.27 -28.13
CA LEU A 181 -10.22 39.34 -27.72
C LEU A 181 -9.49 40.51 -27.04
N VAL A 182 -8.47 40.20 -26.22
CA VAL A 182 -7.65 41.22 -25.54
C VAL A 182 -6.74 41.99 -26.52
N ARG A 183 -6.34 41.41 -27.67
CA ARG A 183 -5.51 42.08 -28.69
C ARG A 183 -6.31 42.97 -29.63
N LYS A 184 -7.64 42.92 -29.62
CA LYS A 184 -8.52 43.74 -30.48
C LYS A 184 -9.06 44.99 -29.77
N LYS A 185 -8.73 45.19 -28.51
CA LYS A 185 -8.92 46.41 -27.75
C LYS A 185 -7.59 47.17 -27.67
#